data_94109d8e0d91d783dd4291c20c1d3da5
#
_entry.id   94109d8e0d91d783dd4291c20c1d3da5
#
_cell.length_a   1.000
_cell.length_b   1.000
_cell.length_c   1.000
_cell.angle_alpha   90.00
_cell.angle_beta   90.00
_cell.angle_gamma   90.00
#
_symmetry.space_group_name_H-M   'P 1'
#
loop_
_entity.id
_entity.type
_entity.pdbx_description
1 polymer ?
#
loop_
_entity_poly.entity_id
_entity_poly.type
_entity_poly.pdbx_seq_one_letter_code
_entity_poly.pdbx_strand_id
1 'polypeptide(L)'
;MQEPEVSLRIAMNYIQGEKTCANVSVSIDGAHVKTKETIHFDVEGFLRKNSYVKCDGANDRWQGEYECSYSSHRIVVSCKPGVGDVTINQADGKTLFIESKKFKSGSGGEYPAMREAIGQLMTGCPDDPDVIPVVAVPYSAKSAELAQKWSASKRILMAGIRFMLVRDDGSINFI
;
A
#
# COMPACT_ATOMS: atom_id res chain seq x y z
N MET A 1 1.51 -7.96 -10.39
CA MET A 1 1.03 -6.72 -9.75
C MET A 1 2.19 -5.74 -9.65
N GLN A 2 2.01 -4.48 -10.01
CA GLN A 2 3.01 -3.42 -9.83
C GLN A 2 2.93 -2.86 -8.40
N GLU A 3 3.98 -2.18 -7.91
CA GLU A 3 3.99 -1.61 -6.56
C GLU A 3 2.89 -0.57 -6.32
N PRO A 4 2.64 0.41 -7.24
CA PRO A 4 1.49 1.31 -7.13
C PRO A 4 0.14 0.59 -7.08
N GLU A 5 0.01 -0.52 -7.79
CA GLU A 5 -1.21 -1.32 -7.79
C GLU A 5 -1.45 -1.98 -6.42
N VAL A 6 -0.40 -2.49 -5.76
CA VAL A 6 -0.49 -3.04 -4.39
C VAL A 6 -1.05 -1.97 -3.44
N SER A 7 -0.44 -0.77 -3.45
CA SER A 7 -0.84 0.35 -2.59
C SER A 7 -2.28 0.78 -2.83
N LEU A 8 -2.69 0.93 -4.10
CA LEU A 8 -4.05 1.37 -4.44
C LEU A 8 -5.11 0.30 -4.09
N ARG A 9 -4.81 -0.99 -4.28
CA ARG A 9 -5.73 -2.07 -3.89
C ARG A 9 -5.94 -2.10 -2.37
N ILE A 10 -4.91 -1.82 -1.58
CA ILE A 10 -5.04 -1.72 -0.12
C ILE A 10 -5.96 -0.54 0.22
N ALA A 11 -5.71 0.64 -0.32
CA ALA A 11 -6.54 1.82 -0.07
C ALA A 11 -8.03 1.56 -0.41
N MET A 12 -8.29 0.98 -1.60
CA MET A 12 -9.64 0.63 -2.02
C MET A 12 -10.29 -0.39 -1.09
N ASN A 13 -9.58 -1.44 -0.67
CA ASN A 13 -10.12 -2.47 0.24
C ASN A 13 -10.54 -1.88 1.59
N TYR A 14 -9.74 -0.97 2.14
CA TYR A 14 -10.07 -0.34 3.43
C TYR A 14 -11.24 0.62 3.32
N ILE A 15 -11.36 1.38 2.23
CA ILE A 15 -12.52 2.26 1.98
C ILE A 15 -13.78 1.43 1.74
N GLN A 16 -13.72 0.42 0.87
CA GLN A 16 -14.87 -0.46 0.56
C GLN A 16 -15.38 -1.24 1.77
N GLY A 17 -14.46 -1.66 2.62
CA GLY A 17 -14.78 -2.40 3.84
C GLY A 17 -15.12 -1.54 5.05
N GLU A 18 -15.21 -0.20 4.90
CA GLU A 18 -15.45 0.75 6.00
C GLU A 18 -14.47 0.58 7.17
N LYS A 19 -13.20 0.23 6.85
CA LYS A 19 -12.14 -0.06 7.82
C LYS A 19 -11.26 1.15 8.13
N THR A 20 -11.55 2.28 7.54
CA THR A 20 -10.87 3.57 7.79
C THR A 20 -11.85 4.59 8.34
N CYS A 21 -11.36 5.49 9.21
CA CYS A 21 -12.15 6.60 9.74
C CYS A 21 -11.79 7.96 9.08
N ALA A 22 -10.91 7.94 8.08
CA ALA A 22 -10.46 9.14 7.37
C ALA A 22 -10.11 8.79 5.91
N ASN A 23 -9.74 9.82 5.14
CA ASN A 23 -9.16 9.61 3.81
C ASN A 23 -7.90 8.75 3.89
N VAL A 24 -7.70 7.88 2.91
CA VAL A 24 -6.51 7.03 2.82
C VAL A 24 -5.44 7.73 1.99
N SER A 25 -4.26 7.93 2.57
CA SER A 25 -3.12 8.52 1.85
C SER A 25 -2.33 7.43 1.14
N VAL A 26 -2.01 7.66 -0.13
CA VAL A 26 -1.18 6.79 -0.95
C VAL A 26 -0.04 7.63 -1.53
N SER A 27 1.20 7.26 -1.21
CA SER A 27 2.41 7.88 -1.77
C SER A 27 3.02 6.95 -2.81
N ILE A 28 3.20 7.44 -4.03
CA ILE A 28 3.74 6.66 -5.14
C ILE A 28 4.98 7.38 -5.67
N ASP A 29 6.11 6.70 -5.74
CA ASP A 29 7.28 7.25 -6.43
C ASP A 29 6.95 7.47 -7.91
N GLY A 30 7.14 8.70 -8.38
CA GLY A 30 6.88 9.09 -9.77
C GLY A 30 7.61 8.22 -10.80
N ALA A 31 8.77 7.66 -10.44
CA ALA A 31 9.49 6.72 -11.29
C ALA A 31 8.73 5.40 -11.54
N HIS A 32 7.85 5.00 -10.62
CA HIS A 32 6.97 3.84 -10.82
C HIS A 32 5.75 4.15 -11.70
N VAL A 33 5.43 5.42 -11.87
CA VAL A 33 4.32 5.88 -12.73
C VAL A 33 4.81 6.19 -14.15
N LYS A 34 5.83 7.05 -14.28
CA LYS A 34 6.34 7.45 -15.58
C LYS A 34 7.84 7.78 -15.51
N THR A 35 8.60 7.30 -16.50
CA THR A 35 9.99 7.68 -16.71
C THR A 35 10.15 8.20 -18.14
N LYS A 36 10.50 9.49 -18.31
CA LYS A 36 10.51 10.16 -19.61
C LYS A 36 9.18 9.99 -20.33
N GLU A 37 9.16 9.36 -21.51
CA GLU A 37 7.94 9.11 -22.31
C GLU A 37 7.26 7.75 -22.01
N THR A 38 7.87 6.91 -21.14
CA THR A 38 7.33 5.58 -20.83
C THR A 38 6.44 5.62 -19.60
N ILE A 39 5.16 5.28 -19.76
CA ILE A 39 4.21 5.07 -18.67
C ILE A 39 4.39 3.63 -18.18
N HIS A 40 4.74 3.47 -16.91
CA HIS A 40 4.90 2.17 -16.25
C HIS A 40 3.61 1.71 -15.58
N PHE A 41 2.84 2.66 -15.02
CA PHE A 41 1.55 2.39 -14.39
C PHE A 41 0.61 3.59 -14.56
N ASP A 42 -0.57 3.36 -15.14
CA ASP A 42 -1.61 4.37 -15.30
C ASP A 42 -2.50 4.42 -14.05
N VAL A 43 -2.10 5.29 -13.10
CA VAL A 43 -2.79 5.47 -11.81
C VAL A 43 -4.24 5.89 -12.01
N GLU A 44 -4.48 6.91 -12.85
CA GLU A 44 -5.81 7.46 -13.08
C GLU A 44 -6.73 6.46 -13.79
N GLY A 45 -6.23 5.81 -14.83
CA GLY A 45 -6.97 4.76 -15.55
C GLY A 45 -7.28 3.56 -14.65
N PHE A 46 -6.35 3.17 -13.76
CA PHE A 46 -6.56 2.10 -12.80
C PHE A 46 -7.67 2.47 -11.79
N LEU A 47 -7.62 3.66 -11.20
CA LEU A 47 -8.63 4.13 -10.25
C LEU A 47 -10.00 4.27 -10.91
N ARG A 48 -10.08 4.85 -12.11
CA ARG A 48 -11.32 4.98 -12.89
C ARG A 48 -11.96 3.61 -13.20
N LYS A 49 -11.15 2.62 -13.58
CA LYS A 49 -11.62 1.24 -13.80
C LYS A 49 -12.22 0.62 -12.54
N ASN A 50 -11.81 1.07 -11.37
CA ASN A 50 -12.31 0.61 -10.07
C ASN A 50 -13.35 1.58 -9.47
N SER A 51 -14.01 2.41 -10.30
CA SER A 51 -15.10 3.32 -9.91
C SER A 51 -14.67 4.48 -8.99
N TYR A 52 -13.40 4.88 -9.05
CA TYR A 52 -12.90 6.09 -8.42
C TYR A 52 -12.74 7.20 -9.45
N VAL A 53 -13.23 8.39 -9.13
CA VAL A 53 -13.17 9.58 -9.99
C VAL A 53 -12.33 10.65 -9.31
N LYS A 54 -11.52 11.34 -10.08
CA LYS A 54 -10.70 12.43 -9.57
C LYS A 54 -11.57 13.65 -9.22
N CYS A 55 -11.40 14.20 -8.01
CA CYS A 55 -12.22 15.31 -7.51
C CYS A 55 -11.84 16.65 -8.14
N ASP A 56 -10.55 16.88 -8.38
CA ASP A 56 -10.01 18.10 -8.95
C ASP A 56 -9.86 17.96 -10.46
N GLY A 57 -10.88 18.34 -11.21
CA GLY A 57 -11.03 18.14 -12.65
C GLY A 57 -10.05 18.86 -13.59
N ALA A 58 -8.98 19.49 -13.10
CA ALA A 58 -8.16 20.39 -13.92
C ALA A 58 -6.66 20.02 -14.03
N ASN A 59 -6.17 19.02 -13.35
CA ASN A 59 -4.74 18.66 -13.42
C ASN A 59 -4.51 17.38 -14.21
N ASP A 60 -3.75 17.47 -15.30
CA ASP A 60 -3.27 16.34 -16.11
C ASP A 60 -2.30 15.40 -15.36
N ARG A 61 -2.16 15.59 -14.05
CA ARG A 61 -1.29 14.80 -13.20
C ARG A 61 -2.11 13.76 -12.45
N TRP A 62 -1.58 12.55 -12.36
CA TRP A 62 -2.14 11.42 -11.63
C TRP A 62 -2.28 11.62 -10.10
N GLN A 63 -1.61 12.64 -9.54
CA GLN A 63 -1.74 13.01 -8.12
C GLN A 63 -3.05 13.76 -7.87
N GLY A 64 -3.57 13.69 -6.65
CA GLY A 64 -4.80 14.37 -6.24
C GLY A 64 -5.72 13.48 -5.41
N GLU A 65 -6.93 13.97 -5.18
CA GLU A 65 -7.98 13.23 -4.47
C GLU A 65 -8.87 12.46 -5.43
N TYR A 66 -9.21 11.25 -5.06
CA TYR A 66 -10.11 10.37 -5.81
C TYR A 66 -11.26 9.91 -4.92
N GLU A 67 -12.47 10.11 -5.38
CA GLU A 67 -13.70 9.74 -4.68
C GLU A 67 -14.43 8.59 -5.37
N CYS A 68 -15.28 7.90 -4.62
CA CYS A 68 -16.18 6.87 -5.11
C CYS A 68 -17.60 7.12 -4.58
N SER A 69 -18.61 6.56 -5.24
CA SER A 69 -20.01 6.81 -4.89
C SER A 69 -20.50 6.09 -3.63
N TYR A 70 -19.75 5.14 -3.12
CA TYR A 70 -20.15 4.27 -2.01
C TYR A 70 -19.47 4.60 -0.67
N SER A 71 -18.62 5.63 -0.62
CA SER A 71 -17.95 6.06 0.62
C SER A 71 -17.75 7.58 0.63
N SER A 72 -17.77 8.18 1.80
CA SER A 72 -17.37 9.59 2.01
C SER A 72 -15.83 9.74 2.08
N HIS A 73 -15.10 8.68 2.28
CA HIS A 73 -13.65 8.71 2.34
C HIS A 73 -13.03 8.63 0.95
N ARG A 74 -11.92 9.34 0.75
CA ARG A 74 -11.20 9.48 -0.51
C ARG A 74 -9.85 8.80 -0.46
N ILE A 75 -9.32 8.47 -1.62
CA ILE A 75 -7.91 8.14 -1.80
C ILE A 75 -7.17 9.43 -2.15
N VAL A 76 -6.18 9.81 -1.35
CA VAL A 76 -5.32 10.97 -1.58
C VAL A 76 -3.99 10.48 -2.12
N VAL A 77 -3.77 10.62 -3.42
CA VAL A 77 -2.55 10.16 -4.11
C VAL A 77 -1.53 11.28 -4.21
N SER A 78 -0.31 11.01 -3.76
CA SER A 78 0.80 11.96 -3.79
C SER A 78 2.12 11.27 -4.14
N CYS A 79 3.21 12.05 -4.22
CA CYS A 79 4.59 11.55 -4.34
C CYS A 79 5.48 12.03 -3.18
N LYS A 80 4.89 12.26 -2.00
CA LYS A 80 5.65 12.74 -0.83
C LYS A 80 6.51 11.60 -0.26
N PRO A 81 7.82 11.80 -0.13
CA PRO A 81 8.69 10.81 0.51
C PRO A 81 8.49 10.79 2.03
N GLY A 82 8.82 9.67 2.67
CA GLY A 82 8.89 9.56 4.14
C GLY A 82 7.55 9.44 4.87
N VAL A 83 6.47 9.15 4.15
CA VAL A 83 5.12 8.99 4.74
C VAL A 83 4.56 7.57 4.61
N GLY A 84 5.41 6.62 4.21
CA GLY A 84 4.98 5.27 3.82
C GLY A 84 4.26 5.26 2.47
N ASP A 85 4.18 4.11 1.84
CA ASP A 85 3.45 3.98 0.57
C ASP A 85 1.93 4.10 0.76
N VAL A 86 1.41 3.63 1.90
CA VAL A 86 0.00 3.82 2.27
C VAL A 86 -0.11 4.13 3.76
N THR A 87 -0.92 5.14 4.11
CA THR A 87 -1.26 5.47 5.49
C THR A 87 -2.76 5.39 5.70
N ILE A 88 -3.19 4.62 6.69
CA ILE A 88 -4.60 4.36 7.00
C ILE A 88 -4.88 4.60 8.47
N ASN A 89 -5.80 5.52 8.77
CA ASN A 89 -6.29 5.75 10.12
C ASN A 89 -7.49 4.82 10.40
N GLN A 90 -7.40 3.98 11.40
CA GLN A 90 -8.44 3.04 11.79
C GLN A 90 -9.36 3.63 12.88
N ALA A 91 -10.59 3.10 12.98
CA ALA A 91 -11.57 3.58 13.94
C ALA A 91 -11.18 3.35 15.42
N ASP A 92 -10.25 2.42 15.67
CA ASP A 92 -9.71 2.14 17.02
C ASP A 92 -8.57 3.09 17.43
N GLY A 93 -8.27 4.12 16.62
CA GLY A 93 -7.22 5.10 16.84
C GLY A 93 -5.84 4.67 16.35
N LYS A 94 -5.68 3.45 15.82
CA LYS A 94 -4.42 3.00 15.24
C LYS A 94 -4.23 3.51 13.82
N THR A 95 -2.96 3.74 13.47
CA THR A 95 -2.56 4.11 12.11
C THR A 95 -1.73 2.98 11.51
N LEU A 96 -2.13 2.48 10.36
CA LEU A 96 -1.28 1.57 9.58
C LEU A 96 -0.31 2.40 8.74
N PHE A 97 0.98 2.14 8.93
CA PHE A 97 2.06 2.69 8.11
C PHE A 97 2.62 1.57 7.24
N ILE A 98 2.35 1.62 5.94
CA ILE A 98 2.49 0.49 5.04
C ILE A 98 3.59 0.77 4.02
N GLU A 99 4.53 -0.15 3.90
CA GLU A 99 5.50 -0.23 2.81
C GLU A 99 5.10 -1.34 1.84
N SER A 100 4.87 -0.98 0.59
CA SER A 100 4.44 -1.87 -0.48
C SER A 100 5.61 -2.26 -1.36
N LYS A 101 5.68 -3.53 -1.76
CA LYS A 101 6.69 -4.00 -2.72
C LYS A 101 6.07 -4.91 -3.76
N LYS A 102 6.55 -4.78 -5.00
CA LYS A 102 6.28 -5.75 -6.07
C LYS A 102 7.36 -6.84 -6.05
N PHE A 103 7.06 -8.00 -6.63
CA PHE A 103 8.08 -8.99 -6.90
C PHE A 103 8.77 -8.70 -8.23
N LYS A 104 10.09 -8.82 -8.25
CA LYS A 104 10.85 -8.83 -9.51
C LYS A 104 10.47 -10.08 -10.30
N SER A 105 10.39 -9.97 -11.62
CA SER A 105 10.14 -11.10 -12.50
C SER A 105 11.24 -12.15 -12.32
N GLY A 106 10.87 -13.40 -12.12
CA GLY A 106 11.79 -14.53 -11.86
C GLY A 106 11.49 -15.25 -10.54
N SER A 107 12.06 -16.42 -10.34
CA SER A 107 11.90 -17.17 -9.10
C SER A 107 12.62 -16.49 -7.92
N GLY A 108 11.93 -16.37 -6.77
CA GLY A 108 12.52 -15.92 -5.51
C GLY A 108 12.50 -14.41 -5.27
N GLY A 109 11.73 -13.64 -6.02
CA GLY A 109 11.59 -12.20 -5.82
C GLY A 109 10.91 -11.78 -4.52
N GLU A 110 10.15 -12.66 -3.87
CA GLU A 110 9.43 -12.41 -2.64
C GLU A 110 10.35 -12.10 -1.46
N TYR A 111 11.36 -12.93 -1.27
CA TYR A 111 12.29 -12.81 -0.13
C TYR A 111 13.03 -11.46 -0.10
N PRO A 112 13.69 -10.99 -1.17
CA PRO A 112 14.36 -9.70 -1.17
C PRO A 112 13.37 -8.54 -1.05
N ALA A 113 12.19 -8.58 -1.69
CA ALA A 113 11.18 -7.54 -1.62
C ALA A 113 10.66 -7.34 -0.19
N MET A 114 10.31 -8.42 0.49
CA MET A 114 9.83 -8.35 1.88
C MET A 114 10.92 -7.89 2.85
N ARG A 115 12.20 -8.26 2.63
CA ARG A 115 13.33 -7.75 3.44
C ARG A 115 13.56 -6.27 3.23
N GLU A 116 13.45 -5.80 2.00
CA GLU A 116 13.56 -4.38 1.67
C GLU A 116 12.50 -3.57 2.40
N ALA A 117 11.23 -3.99 2.33
CA ALA A 117 10.13 -3.34 3.05
C ALA A 117 10.35 -3.32 4.57
N ILE A 118 10.80 -4.43 5.16
CA ILE A 118 11.16 -4.47 6.60
C ILE A 118 12.26 -3.45 6.91
N GLY A 119 13.31 -3.36 6.08
CA GLY A 119 14.38 -2.39 6.26
C GLY A 119 13.89 -0.95 6.21
N GLN A 120 13.00 -0.63 5.27
CA GLN A 120 12.39 0.70 5.15
C GLN A 120 11.50 1.02 6.36
N LEU A 121 10.67 0.09 6.82
CA LEU A 121 9.86 0.26 8.03
C LEU A 121 10.71 0.49 9.28
N MET A 122 11.80 -0.25 9.45
CA MET A 122 12.72 -0.10 10.60
C MET A 122 13.40 1.26 10.67
N THR A 123 13.48 1.99 9.57
CA THR A 123 14.16 3.29 9.48
C THR A 123 13.22 4.46 9.22
N GLY A 124 12.04 4.23 8.67
CA GLY A 124 11.11 5.27 8.21
C GLY A 124 9.78 5.32 8.94
N CYS A 125 9.37 4.23 9.62
CA CYS A 125 8.14 4.23 10.39
C CYS A 125 8.28 5.13 11.63
N PRO A 126 7.27 5.98 11.93
CA PRO A 126 7.27 6.77 13.15
C PRO A 126 7.39 5.90 14.42
N ASP A 127 8.17 6.36 15.40
CA ASP A 127 8.26 5.73 16.72
C ASP A 127 7.08 6.19 17.60
N ASP A 128 5.91 5.65 17.28
CA ASP A 128 4.63 5.98 17.93
C ASP A 128 3.89 4.67 18.24
N PRO A 129 3.45 4.43 19.51
CA PRO A 129 2.77 3.20 19.90
C PRO A 129 1.43 2.98 19.18
N ASP A 130 0.84 4.03 18.61
CA ASP A 130 -0.40 3.94 17.83
C ASP A 130 -0.17 3.73 16.35
N VAL A 131 1.09 3.68 15.89
CA VAL A 131 1.45 3.37 14.52
C VAL A 131 1.86 1.90 14.38
N ILE A 132 1.21 1.19 13.47
CA ILE A 132 1.49 -0.22 13.17
C ILE A 132 2.26 -0.30 11.85
N PRO A 133 3.56 -0.70 11.88
CA PRO A 133 4.33 -0.92 10.66
C PRO A 133 3.85 -2.16 9.90
N VAL A 134 3.61 -2.03 8.59
CA VAL A 134 3.06 -3.12 7.78
C VAL A 134 3.85 -3.29 6.49
N VAL A 135 4.30 -4.50 6.24
CA VAL A 135 4.84 -4.95 4.94
C VAL A 135 3.70 -5.39 4.05
N ALA A 136 3.54 -4.81 2.87
CA ALA A 136 2.52 -5.22 1.91
C ALA A 136 3.16 -5.73 0.61
N VAL A 137 2.74 -6.93 0.18
CA VAL A 137 3.24 -7.56 -1.04
C VAL A 137 2.12 -8.32 -1.76
N PRO A 138 2.25 -8.60 -3.07
CA PRO A 138 1.33 -9.51 -3.75
C PRO A 138 1.26 -10.87 -3.07
N TYR A 139 0.08 -11.48 -3.10
CA TYR A 139 -0.08 -12.85 -2.62
C TYR A 139 0.62 -13.85 -3.55
N SER A 140 1.43 -14.71 -2.98
CA SER A 140 1.90 -15.97 -3.56
C SER A 140 2.01 -17.01 -2.45
N ALA A 141 2.09 -18.29 -2.79
CA ALA A 141 2.33 -19.35 -1.79
C ALA A 141 3.62 -19.08 -1.00
N LYS A 142 4.65 -18.54 -1.69
CA LYS A 142 5.94 -18.21 -1.07
C LYS A 142 5.88 -16.99 -0.17
N SER A 143 5.17 -15.91 -0.58
CA SER A 143 4.98 -14.75 0.29
C SER A 143 4.17 -15.10 1.53
N ALA A 144 3.16 -15.98 1.42
CA ALA A 144 2.38 -16.45 2.55
C ALA A 144 3.23 -17.28 3.53
N GLU A 145 4.05 -18.22 3.04
CA GLU A 145 5.00 -18.98 3.86
C GLU A 145 5.97 -18.04 4.62
N LEU A 146 6.55 -17.07 3.91
CA LEU A 146 7.48 -16.12 4.50
C LEU A 146 6.82 -15.23 5.55
N ALA A 147 5.62 -14.71 5.27
CA ALA A 147 4.87 -13.89 6.20
C ALA A 147 4.54 -14.64 7.49
N GLN A 148 4.04 -15.88 7.40
CA GLN A 148 3.79 -16.73 8.56
C GLN A 148 5.05 -17.03 9.36
N LYS A 149 6.15 -17.39 8.67
CA LYS A 149 7.43 -17.68 9.32
C LYS A 149 7.98 -16.45 10.05
N TRP A 150 7.89 -15.28 9.42
CA TRP A 150 8.49 -14.07 9.99
C TRP A 150 7.62 -13.42 11.05
N SER A 151 6.28 -13.48 10.93
CA SER A 151 5.38 -13.03 12.00
C SER A 151 5.60 -13.77 13.32
N ALA A 152 6.05 -15.02 13.28
CA ALA A 152 6.44 -15.79 14.46
C ALA A 152 7.85 -15.45 15.01
N SER A 153 8.65 -14.65 14.29
CA SER A 153 9.99 -14.27 14.73
C SER A 153 9.93 -13.27 15.88
N LYS A 154 10.62 -13.57 16.99
CA LYS A 154 10.67 -12.68 18.16
C LYS A 154 11.07 -11.25 17.82
N ARG A 155 12.02 -11.04 16.91
CA ARG A 155 12.48 -9.71 16.48
C ARG A 155 11.40 -8.94 15.72
N ILE A 156 10.67 -9.60 14.83
CA ILE A 156 9.56 -9.01 14.07
C ILE A 156 8.40 -8.66 15.02
N LEU A 157 8.08 -9.56 15.95
CA LEU A 157 7.06 -9.32 16.97
C LEU A 157 7.41 -8.11 17.85
N MET A 158 8.67 -8.00 18.29
CA MET A 158 9.12 -6.86 19.10
C MET A 158 9.11 -5.54 18.33
N ALA A 159 9.33 -5.58 17.02
CA ALA A 159 9.20 -4.41 16.14
C ALA A 159 7.75 -4.07 15.78
N GLY A 160 6.78 -4.89 16.18
CA GLY A 160 5.36 -4.69 15.88
C GLY A 160 4.98 -4.89 14.41
N ILE A 161 5.91 -5.38 13.56
CA ILE A 161 5.71 -5.48 12.11
C ILE A 161 4.65 -6.54 11.79
N ARG A 162 3.69 -6.15 10.95
CA ARG A 162 2.63 -7.00 10.40
C ARG A 162 2.82 -7.19 8.89
N PHE A 163 2.08 -8.16 8.33
CA PHE A 163 2.16 -8.47 6.90
C PHE A 163 0.78 -8.42 6.25
N MET A 164 0.71 -7.81 5.06
CA MET A 164 -0.44 -7.80 4.17
C MET A 164 -0.11 -8.50 2.87
N LEU A 165 -0.91 -9.49 2.50
CA LEU A 165 -0.80 -10.18 1.23
C LEU A 165 -1.99 -9.79 0.36
N VAL A 166 -1.72 -9.10 -0.75
CA VAL A 166 -2.73 -8.51 -1.63
C VAL A 166 -2.96 -9.42 -2.83
N ARG A 167 -4.21 -9.84 -3.06
CA ARG A 167 -4.60 -10.67 -4.19
C ARG A 167 -5.02 -9.84 -5.39
N ASP A 168 -5.04 -10.46 -6.57
CA ASP A 168 -5.44 -9.80 -7.82
C ASP A 168 -6.92 -9.36 -7.83
N ASP A 169 -7.77 -9.97 -7.02
CA ASP A 169 -9.16 -9.55 -6.81
C ASP A 169 -9.32 -8.39 -5.81
N GLY A 170 -8.22 -7.89 -5.23
CA GLY A 170 -8.20 -6.83 -4.23
C GLY A 170 -8.45 -7.31 -2.80
N SER A 171 -8.68 -8.59 -2.57
CA SER A 171 -8.78 -9.13 -1.20
C SER A 171 -7.41 -9.11 -0.50
N ILE A 172 -7.44 -8.93 0.82
CA ILE A 172 -6.24 -8.80 1.66
C ILE A 172 -6.25 -9.89 2.71
N ASN A 173 -5.13 -10.59 2.81
CA ASN A 173 -4.82 -11.47 3.93
C ASN A 173 -3.85 -10.75 4.87
N PHE A 174 -4.31 -10.41 6.09
CA PHE A 174 -3.54 -9.71 7.11
C PHE A 174 -3.03 -10.73 8.15
N ILE A 175 -1.70 -10.73 8.40
CA ILE A 175 -0.99 -11.70 9.27
C ILE A 175 -0.24 -10.96 10.36
#